data_148921d42ab7ad9d3ecc9ee0cade4de6
#
_entry.id   148921d42ab7ad9d3ecc9ee0cade4de6
#
_cell.length_a   1.000
_cell.length_b   1.000
_cell.length_c   1.000
_cell.angle_alpha   90.00
_cell.angle_beta   90.00
_cell.angle_gamma   90.00
#
_symmetry.space_group_name_H-M   'P 1'
#
loop_
_entity.id
_entity.type
_entity.pdbx_description
1 polymer ?
#
loop_
_entity_poly.entity_id
_entity_poly.type
_entity_poly.pdbx_seq_one_letter_code
_entity_poly.pdbx_strand_id
1 'polypeptide(L)'
;MMQEELGFLEGGTQTLVDALCSAIRDRGGKIHLRCPVRTVLVEDGRVTGVATPAGNLRADAVICTVPTPLVSAMIPSLPEDWKARYDSIANMGVCCLVFKLKRSVSRHFWVNINEPDVSIPGIVEFSNLRPVGNETVIYVPYYMPSDYAKFSWADDALLDEAFQYLQRINPHLVREDIIAACVARLRHAQPVCEPGFAKKIPPMQTPIVGLQVADTCFYYPEDRGISESARLGREMANRLASQGFVAVPAFKEQEAERLVA
;
A
#
# COMPACT_ATOMS: atom_id res chain seq x y z
N MET A 1 19.25 21.12 16.25
CA MET A 1 17.99 20.49 15.90
C MET A 1 18.04 20.24 14.40
N MET A 2 17.95 19.01 13.94
CA MET A 2 17.74 18.74 12.52
C MET A 2 16.32 19.24 12.17
N GLN A 3 16.22 20.11 11.18
CA GLN A 3 14.94 20.54 10.64
C GLN A 3 14.45 19.41 9.73
N GLU A 4 13.26 18.90 10.02
CA GLU A 4 12.64 17.89 9.17
C GLU A 4 12.18 18.53 7.87
N GLU A 5 12.62 17.99 6.73
CA GLU A 5 12.26 18.48 5.40
C GLU A 5 11.40 17.44 4.70
N LEU A 6 10.30 17.89 4.12
CA LEU A 6 9.44 17.06 3.26
C LEU A 6 9.85 17.26 1.80
N GLY A 7 10.10 16.16 1.12
CA GLY A 7 10.45 16.14 -0.30
C GLY A 7 9.45 15.39 -1.15
N PHE A 8 9.47 15.62 -2.44
CA PHE A 8 8.72 14.85 -3.43
C PHE A 8 9.56 14.65 -4.69
N LEU A 9 9.25 13.58 -5.43
CA LEU A 9 9.89 13.34 -6.71
C LEU A 9 9.30 14.24 -7.79
N GLU A 10 10.14 14.85 -8.62
CA GLU A 10 9.68 15.51 -9.83
C GLU A 10 8.95 14.48 -10.72
N GLY A 11 7.76 14.85 -11.23
CA GLY A 11 6.85 13.89 -11.89
C GLY A 11 5.98 13.06 -10.93
N GLY A 12 6.22 13.14 -9.60
CA GLY A 12 5.43 12.43 -8.57
C GLY A 12 5.88 10.99 -8.36
N THR A 13 5.14 10.25 -7.53
CA THR A 13 5.43 8.86 -7.18
C THR A 13 5.44 7.93 -8.42
N GLN A 14 4.75 8.30 -9.50
CA GLN A 14 4.76 7.54 -10.74
C GLN A 14 6.16 7.41 -11.34
N THR A 15 7.01 8.43 -11.19
CA THR A 15 8.42 8.39 -11.62
C THR A 15 9.17 7.21 -11.00
N LEU A 16 8.97 6.96 -9.70
CA LEU A 16 9.58 5.81 -9.02
C LEU A 16 9.03 4.48 -9.56
N VAL A 17 7.71 4.40 -9.75
CA VAL A 17 7.07 3.19 -10.28
C VAL A 17 7.58 2.88 -11.68
N ASP A 18 7.67 3.88 -12.54
CA ASP A 18 8.16 3.73 -13.92
C ASP A 18 9.62 3.30 -13.95
N ALA A 19 10.47 3.88 -13.10
CA ALA A 19 11.87 3.50 -12.97
C ALA A 19 12.03 2.03 -12.52
N LEU A 20 11.25 1.59 -11.51
CA LEU A 20 11.24 0.20 -11.07
C LEU A 20 10.75 -0.75 -12.17
N CYS A 21 9.68 -0.39 -12.88
CA CYS A 21 9.15 -1.17 -13.99
C CYS A 21 10.17 -1.30 -15.14
N SER A 22 10.87 -0.22 -15.48
CA SER A 22 11.95 -0.24 -16.46
C SER A 22 13.07 -1.18 -16.02
N ALA A 23 13.57 -1.01 -14.81
CA ALA A 23 14.64 -1.83 -14.26
C ALA A 23 14.30 -3.33 -14.23
N ILE A 24 13.05 -3.70 -13.98
CA ILE A 24 12.58 -5.09 -14.06
C ILE A 24 12.66 -5.60 -15.50
N ARG A 25 12.15 -4.85 -16.46
CA ARG A 25 12.11 -5.24 -17.88
C ARG A 25 13.52 -5.34 -18.48
N ASP A 26 14.38 -4.38 -18.16
CA ASP A 26 15.78 -4.33 -18.64
C ASP A 26 16.58 -5.55 -18.16
N ARG A 27 16.16 -6.16 -17.03
CA ARG A 27 16.73 -7.41 -16.52
C ARG A 27 16.00 -8.69 -17.00
N GLY A 28 15.12 -8.56 -18.00
CA GLY A 28 14.36 -9.67 -18.57
C GLY A 28 13.13 -10.10 -17.73
N GLY A 29 12.81 -9.37 -16.68
CA GLY A 29 11.61 -9.62 -15.88
C GLY A 29 10.34 -9.25 -16.63
N LYS A 30 9.22 -9.92 -16.30
CA LYS A 30 7.90 -9.67 -16.88
C LYS A 30 6.95 -9.10 -15.85
N ILE A 31 6.15 -8.12 -16.27
CA ILE A 31 5.12 -7.50 -15.45
C ILE A 31 3.77 -7.82 -16.10
N HIS A 32 2.93 -8.54 -15.38
CA HIS A 32 1.58 -8.90 -15.81
C HIS A 32 0.55 -8.07 -15.04
N LEU A 33 0.00 -7.06 -15.70
CA LEU A 33 -1.11 -6.27 -15.15
C LEU A 33 -2.45 -6.94 -15.45
N ARG A 34 -3.46 -6.67 -14.61
CA ARG A 34 -4.82 -7.27 -14.74
C ARG A 34 -4.79 -8.80 -14.79
N CYS A 35 -3.82 -9.38 -14.11
CA CYS A 35 -3.60 -10.82 -14.01
C CYS A 35 -3.68 -11.26 -12.55
N PRO A 36 -4.89 -11.37 -11.96
CA PRO A 36 -5.03 -11.75 -10.56
C PRO A 36 -4.55 -13.18 -10.36
N VAL A 37 -3.71 -13.38 -9.35
CA VAL A 37 -3.34 -14.71 -8.86
C VAL A 37 -4.50 -15.22 -8.00
N ARG A 38 -5.01 -16.41 -8.31
CA ARG A 38 -6.08 -17.06 -7.55
C ARG A 38 -5.52 -17.92 -6.43
N THR A 39 -4.45 -18.64 -6.71
CA THR A 39 -3.88 -19.63 -5.78
C THR A 39 -2.40 -19.81 -6.06
N VAL A 40 -1.60 -20.00 -5.01
CA VAL A 40 -0.23 -20.52 -5.12
C VAL A 40 -0.30 -22.06 -5.25
N LEU A 41 0.34 -22.59 -6.28
CA LEU A 41 0.39 -24.02 -6.56
C LEU A 41 1.53 -24.65 -5.76
N VAL A 42 1.21 -25.74 -5.06
CA VAL A 42 2.13 -26.46 -4.17
C VAL A 42 2.00 -27.96 -4.43
N GLU A 43 3.11 -28.63 -4.66
CA GLU A 43 3.22 -30.08 -4.78
C GLU A 43 4.33 -30.56 -3.85
N ASP A 44 4.10 -31.61 -3.10
CA ASP A 44 5.06 -32.20 -2.15
C ASP A 44 5.73 -31.18 -1.20
N GLY A 45 4.94 -30.20 -0.71
CA GLY A 45 5.43 -29.15 0.19
C GLY A 45 6.33 -28.09 -0.46
N ARG A 46 6.36 -28.02 -1.79
CA ARG A 46 7.16 -27.06 -2.57
C ARG A 46 6.28 -26.27 -3.52
N VAL A 47 6.60 -25.01 -3.72
CA VAL A 47 5.97 -24.17 -4.77
C VAL A 47 6.28 -24.73 -6.16
N THR A 48 5.26 -24.77 -7.01
CA THR A 48 5.39 -25.12 -8.45
C THR A 48 4.90 -24.00 -9.37
N GLY A 49 4.29 -22.96 -8.80
CA GLY A 49 3.83 -21.81 -9.55
C GLY A 49 2.61 -21.11 -8.95
N VAL A 50 1.87 -20.43 -9.79
CA VAL A 50 0.63 -19.73 -9.42
C VAL A 50 -0.45 -19.96 -10.47
N ALA A 51 -1.71 -20.06 -10.02
CA ALA A 51 -2.88 -20.14 -10.88
C ALA A 51 -3.44 -18.75 -11.18
N THR A 52 -3.70 -18.49 -12.46
CA THR A 52 -4.33 -17.24 -12.94
C THR A 52 -5.52 -17.55 -13.85
N PRO A 53 -6.40 -16.58 -14.17
CA PRO A 53 -7.46 -16.79 -15.14
C PRO A 53 -6.95 -17.15 -16.55
N ALA A 54 -5.72 -16.77 -16.89
CA ALA A 54 -5.09 -17.06 -18.17
C ALA A 54 -4.34 -18.42 -18.20
N GLY A 55 -4.36 -19.16 -17.09
CA GLY A 55 -3.64 -20.43 -16.91
C GLY A 55 -2.60 -20.37 -15.80
N ASN A 56 -1.90 -21.48 -15.62
CA ASN A 56 -0.87 -21.60 -14.60
C ASN A 56 0.46 -21.03 -15.09
N LEU A 57 1.10 -20.25 -14.23
CA LEU A 57 2.47 -19.76 -14.42
C LEU A 57 3.39 -20.61 -13.52
N ARG A 58 4.35 -21.31 -14.11
CA ARG A 58 5.35 -22.08 -13.37
C ARG A 58 6.36 -21.14 -12.71
N ALA A 59 6.76 -21.49 -11.49
CA ALA A 59 7.80 -20.79 -10.73
C ALA A 59 8.42 -21.75 -9.70
N ASP A 60 9.72 -21.65 -9.50
CA ASP A 60 10.46 -22.41 -8.50
C ASP A 60 10.31 -21.80 -7.09
N ALA A 61 9.99 -20.50 -7.03
CA ALA A 61 9.72 -19.77 -5.81
C ALA A 61 8.67 -18.65 -6.04
N VAL A 62 7.94 -18.28 -4.97
CA VAL A 62 6.93 -17.22 -4.97
C VAL A 62 7.17 -16.33 -3.76
N ILE A 63 7.21 -15.02 -4.01
CA ILE A 63 7.10 -13.97 -3.00
C ILE A 63 5.66 -13.44 -3.05
N CYS A 64 4.90 -13.67 -1.98
CA CYS A 64 3.53 -13.22 -1.85
C CYS A 64 3.49 -11.93 -1.01
N THR A 65 3.05 -10.83 -1.62
CA THR A 65 2.97 -9.50 -0.96
C THR A 65 1.53 -9.00 -0.83
N VAL A 66 0.56 -9.90 -0.87
CA VAL A 66 -0.84 -9.54 -0.63
C VAL A 66 -1.07 -9.26 0.85
N PRO A 67 -2.07 -8.42 1.21
CA PRO A 67 -2.43 -8.23 2.61
C PRO A 67 -2.69 -9.55 3.35
N THR A 68 -2.19 -9.65 4.58
CA THR A 68 -2.27 -10.88 5.41
C THR A 68 -3.66 -11.53 5.47
N PRO A 69 -4.80 -10.81 5.52
CA PRO A 69 -6.12 -11.44 5.51
C PRO A 69 -6.47 -12.21 4.23
N LEU A 70 -5.70 -12.03 3.16
CA LEU A 70 -5.93 -12.75 1.88
C LEU A 70 -5.07 -14.00 1.73
N VAL A 71 -4.08 -14.18 2.61
CA VAL A 71 -3.06 -15.23 2.48
C VAL A 71 -3.68 -16.64 2.59
N SER A 72 -4.51 -16.87 3.59
CA SER A 72 -5.12 -18.20 3.83
C SER A 72 -5.95 -18.68 2.64
N ALA A 73 -6.70 -17.80 2.02
CA ALA A 73 -7.50 -18.11 0.83
C ALA A 73 -6.63 -18.32 -0.42
N MET A 74 -5.53 -17.54 -0.55
CA MET A 74 -4.62 -17.64 -1.70
C MET A 74 -3.68 -18.85 -1.61
N ILE A 75 -3.37 -19.31 -0.40
CA ILE A 75 -2.42 -20.41 -0.17
C ILE A 75 -3.08 -21.49 0.69
N PRO A 76 -4.05 -22.24 0.14
CA PRO A 76 -4.81 -23.26 0.89
C PRO A 76 -3.93 -24.39 1.42
N SER A 77 -2.75 -24.61 0.81
CA SER A 77 -1.78 -25.64 1.22
C SER A 77 -0.98 -25.28 2.49
N LEU A 78 -1.15 -24.09 3.06
CA LEU A 78 -0.53 -23.75 4.35
C LEU A 78 -1.14 -24.58 5.47
N PRO A 79 -0.32 -25.04 6.46
CA PRO A 79 -0.83 -25.65 7.67
C PRO A 79 -1.84 -24.74 8.40
N GLU A 80 -2.81 -25.33 9.10
CA GLU A 80 -3.89 -24.57 9.75
C GLU A 80 -3.40 -23.60 10.82
N ASP A 81 -2.34 -23.93 11.54
CA ASP A 81 -1.72 -23.04 12.52
C ASP A 81 -1.09 -21.79 11.87
N TRP A 82 -0.59 -21.92 10.64
CA TRP A 82 -0.08 -20.79 9.85
C TRP A 82 -1.21 -19.93 9.32
N LYS A 83 -2.27 -20.53 8.78
CA LYS A 83 -3.46 -19.81 8.35
C LYS A 83 -4.04 -18.98 9.51
N ALA A 84 -4.22 -19.62 10.68
CA ALA A 84 -4.73 -18.96 11.87
C ALA A 84 -3.89 -17.72 12.29
N ARG A 85 -2.56 -17.74 12.09
CA ARG A 85 -1.71 -16.57 12.35
C ARG A 85 -2.04 -15.44 11.42
N TYR A 86 -2.11 -15.68 10.11
CA TYR A 86 -2.45 -14.64 9.14
C TYR A 86 -3.86 -14.08 9.38
N ASP A 87 -4.83 -14.97 9.61
CA ASP A 87 -6.24 -14.60 9.84
C ASP A 87 -6.45 -13.82 11.16
N SER A 88 -5.51 -13.98 12.13
CA SER A 88 -5.56 -13.22 13.40
C SER A 88 -5.13 -11.75 13.28
N ILE A 89 -4.55 -11.34 12.14
CA ILE A 89 -4.08 -9.97 11.92
C ILE A 89 -5.23 -9.13 11.38
N ALA A 90 -5.87 -8.38 12.26
CA ALA A 90 -6.91 -7.44 11.87
C ALA A 90 -6.36 -6.33 10.96
N ASN A 91 -7.15 -5.92 10.00
CA ASN A 91 -6.80 -4.84 9.07
C ASN A 91 -7.83 -3.73 9.10
N MET A 92 -7.36 -2.51 9.03
CA MET A 92 -8.16 -1.31 8.83
C MET A 92 -8.35 -1.06 7.34
N GLY A 93 -9.57 -0.77 6.93
CA GLY A 93 -9.86 -0.26 5.60
C GLY A 93 -9.71 1.26 5.51
N VAL A 94 -9.68 1.78 4.31
CA VAL A 94 -9.73 3.23 4.04
C VAL A 94 -10.66 3.52 2.85
N CYS A 95 -11.53 4.52 3.02
CA CYS A 95 -12.13 5.24 1.91
C CYS A 95 -11.34 6.55 1.77
N CYS A 96 -10.56 6.68 0.72
CA CYS A 96 -9.79 7.90 0.45
C CYS A 96 -10.51 8.71 -0.62
N LEU A 97 -10.99 9.88 -0.24
CA LEU A 97 -11.61 10.83 -1.15
C LEU A 97 -10.55 11.81 -1.64
N VAL A 98 -10.60 12.12 -2.91
CA VAL A 98 -9.75 13.14 -3.51
C VAL A 98 -10.62 14.20 -4.13
N PHE A 99 -10.43 15.44 -3.69
CA PHE A 99 -11.06 16.61 -4.29
C PHE A 99 -10.04 17.42 -5.07
N LYS A 100 -10.46 17.88 -6.24
CA LYS A 100 -9.81 18.90 -7.02
C LYS A 100 -10.67 20.15 -6.95
N LEU A 101 -10.14 21.24 -6.38
CA LEU A 101 -10.88 22.45 -6.07
C LEU A 101 -10.26 23.66 -6.78
N LYS A 102 -11.10 24.71 -7.01
CA LYS A 102 -10.67 26.00 -7.55
C LYS A 102 -9.91 26.86 -6.54
N ARG A 103 -10.10 26.60 -5.24
CA ARG A 103 -9.47 27.35 -4.15
C ARG A 103 -8.97 26.44 -3.04
N SER A 104 -7.99 26.93 -2.31
CA SER A 104 -7.40 26.29 -1.14
C SER A 104 -8.40 26.21 0.02
N VAL A 105 -8.32 25.12 0.77
CA VAL A 105 -9.05 24.90 2.03
C VAL A 105 -8.26 25.44 3.20
N SER A 106 -6.94 25.23 3.22
CA SER A 106 -6.06 25.70 4.26
C SER A 106 -4.70 26.14 3.68
N ARG A 107 -3.86 26.74 4.52
CA ARG A 107 -2.47 27.05 4.16
C ARG A 107 -1.48 25.93 4.53
N HIS A 108 -1.98 24.84 5.08
CA HIS A 108 -1.16 23.76 5.61
C HIS A 108 -1.24 22.53 4.71
N PHE A 109 -0.11 21.83 4.56
CA PHE A 109 -0.06 20.54 3.87
C PHE A 109 -0.89 19.47 4.59
N TRP A 110 -0.78 19.42 5.93
CA TRP A 110 -1.49 18.46 6.78
C TRP A 110 -2.27 19.19 7.87
N VAL A 111 -3.53 18.84 8.03
CA VAL A 111 -4.40 19.35 9.10
C VAL A 111 -4.98 18.16 9.85
N ASN A 112 -4.67 18.04 11.14
CA ASN A 112 -5.34 17.10 12.03
C ASN A 112 -6.67 17.67 12.51
N ILE A 113 -7.68 16.82 12.63
CA ILE A 113 -9.03 17.19 13.10
C ILE A 113 -9.33 16.38 14.37
N ASN A 114 -9.59 17.08 15.47
CA ASN A 114 -9.90 16.49 16.76
C ASN A 114 -11.34 16.79 17.20
N GLU A 115 -12.20 17.19 16.27
CA GLU A 115 -13.62 17.47 16.55
C GLU A 115 -14.40 16.15 16.72
N PRO A 116 -15.15 15.97 17.82
CA PRO A 116 -15.82 14.69 18.14
C PRO A 116 -16.86 14.26 17.10
N ASP A 117 -17.48 15.23 16.42
CA ASP A 117 -18.53 15.04 15.42
C ASP A 117 -18.02 14.99 13.97
N VAL A 118 -16.71 14.91 13.80
CA VAL A 118 -16.04 14.75 12.50
C VAL A 118 -15.40 13.37 12.39
N SER A 119 -15.84 12.58 11.42
CA SER A 119 -15.42 11.18 11.30
C SER A 119 -14.16 10.96 10.44
N ILE A 120 -13.41 12.03 10.17
CA ILE A 120 -12.10 11.95 9.52
C ILE A 120 -10.99 12.42 10.47
N PRO A 121 -9.81 11.78 10.47
CA PRO A 121 -8.70 12.18 11.34
C PRO A 121 -8.01 13.46 10.89
N GLY A 122 -8.21 13.88 9.65
CA GLY A 122 -7.57 15.05 9.07
C GLY A 122 -7.68 15.11 7.57
N ILE A 123 -7.05 16.10 6.99
CA ILE A 123 -6.94 16.29 5.54
C ILE A 123 -5.49 16.50 5.14
N VAL A 124 -5.17 16.13 3.90
CA VAL A 124 -3.88 16.42 3.28
C VAL A 124 -4.11 17.30 2.06
N GLU A 125 -3.80 18.59 2.17
CA GLU A 125 -3.84 19.51 1.04
C GLU A 125 -2.53 19.44 0.27
N PHE A 126 -2.44 18.47 -0.65
CA PHE A 126 -1.22 18.11 -1.35
C PHE A 126 -0.61 19.27 -2.16
N SER A 127 -1.44 20.12 -2.72
CA SER A 127 -1.01 21.31 -3.48
C SER A 127 -0.22 22.32 -2.65
N ASN A 128 -0.31 22.28 -1.31
CA ASN A 128 0.53 23.10 -0.42
C ASN A 128 1.98 22.56 -0.27
N LEU A 129 2.20 21.27 -0.56
CA LEU A 129 3.54 20.69 -0.66
C LEU A 129 4.08 20.81 -2.10
N ARG A 130 3.24 20.47 -3.07
CA ARG A 130 3.58 20.49 -4.49
C ARG A 130 2.46 21.16 -5.29
N PRO A 131 2.68 22.36 -5.84
CA PRO A 131 1.69 23.03 -6.68
C PRO A 131 1.24 22.14 -7.86
N VAL A 132 -0.06 22.08 -8.10
CA VAL A 132 -0.69 21.35 -9.21
C VAL A 132 -1.42 22.38 -10.08
N GLY A 133 -0.66 23.11 -10.89
CA GLY A 133 -1.21 24.27 -11.62
C GLY A 133 -1.78 25.32 -10.67
N ASN A 134 -2.95 25.86 -11.01
CA ASN A 134 -3.68 26.84 -10.17
C ASN A 134 -4.79 26.19 -9.33
N GLU A 135 -4.78 24.86 -9.20
CA GLU A 135 -5.84 24.10 -8.58
C GLU A 135 -5.36 23.48 -7.25
N THR A 136 -6.30 23.24 -6.37
CA THR A 136 -6.04 22.59 -5.09
C THR A 136 -6.42 21.11 -5.17
N VAL A 137 -5.52 20.25 -4.71
CA VAL A 137 -5.76 18.80 -4.56
C VAL A 137 -5.73 18.45 -3.08
N ILE A 138 -6.82 17.85 -2.60
CA ILE A 138 -6.99 17.46 -1.20
C ILE A 138 -7.34 16.00 -1.12
N TYR A 139 -6.66 15.29 -0.20
CA TYR A 139 -7.01 13.93 0.22
C TYR A 139 -7.75 13.98 1.55
N VAL A 140 -8.88 13.28 1.60
CA VAL A 140 -9.74 13.15 2.78
C VAL A 140 -9.88 11.66 3.11
N PRO A 141 -9.06 11.12 4.02
CA PRO A 141 -9.10 9.70 4.36
C PRO A 141 -10.15 9.42 5.46
N TYR A 142 -10.98 8.40 5.24
CA TYR A 142 -11.80 7.77 6.26
C TYR A 142 -11.21 6.41 6.60
N TYR A 143 -10.64 6.26 7.77
CA TYR A 143 -10.16 4.98 8.27
C TYR A 143 -11.25 4.27 9.07
N MET A 144 -11.60 3.06 8.66
CA MET A 144 -12.62 2.26 9.32
C MET A 144 -12.46 0.76 8.99
N PRO A 145 -12.95 -0.16 9.82
CA PRO A 145 -13.08 -1.56 9.42
C PRO A 145 -13.88 -1.69 8.12
N SER A 146 -13.47 -2.59 7.23
CA SER A 146 -14.10 -2.73 5.91
C SER A 146 -15.52 -3.33 5.93
N ASP A 147 -15.95 -3.85 7.07
CA ASP A 147 -17.30 -4.33 7.37
C ASP A 147 -18.20 -3.24 8.01
N TYR A 148 -17.65 -2.08 8.34
CA TYR A 148 -18.44 -0.97 8.82
C TYR A 148 -19.37 -0.43 7.74
N ALA A 149 -20.63 -0.16 8.08
CA ALA A 149 -21.68 0.22 7.12
C ALA A 149 -21.26 1.39 6.20
N LYS A 150 -20.57 2.39 6.75
CA LYS A 150 -20.11 3.57 6.02
C LYS A 150 -19.09 3.24 4.92
N PHE A 151 -18.31 2.15 5.04
CA PHE A 151 -17.38 1.72 4.01
C PHE A 151 -18.08 1.42 2.67
N SER A 152 -19.34 1.03 2.73
CA SER A 152 -20.18 0.69 1.58
C SER A 152 -21.15 1.80 1.16
N TRP A 153 -21.06 2.99 1.74
CA TRP A 153 -21.90 4.12 1.34
C TRP A 153 -21.64 4.49 -0.13
N ALA A 154 -22.65 5.05 -0.80
CA ALA A 154 -22.49 5.61 -2.12
C ALA A 154 -21.42 6.71 -2.12
N ASP A 155 -20.70 6.84 -3.24
CA ASP A 155 -19.62 7.82 -3.38
C ASP A 155 -20.11 9.23 -3.10
N ASP A 156 -21.27 9.60 -3.65
CA ASP A 156 -21.85 10.94 -3.46
C ASP A 156 -22.13 11.24 -2.00
N ALA A 157 -22.60 10.26 -1.23
CA ALA A 157 -22.85 10.45 0.21
C ALA A 157 -21.57 10.71 1.00
N LEU A 158 -20.47 9.99 0.66
CA LEU A 158 -19.17 10.21 1.28
C LEU A 158 -18.59 11.58 0.87
N LEU A 159 -18.70 11.94 -0.41
CA LEU A 159 -18.22 13.22 -0.93
C LEU A 159 -18.98 14.40 -0.32
N ASP A 160 -20.30 14.27 -0.17
CA ASP A 160 -21.13 15.29 0.46
C ASP A 160 -20.76 15.54 1.91
N GLU A 161 -20.61 14.48 2.70
CA GLU A 161 -20.19 14.58 4.10
C GLU A 161 -18.79 15.20 4.21
N ALA A 162 -17.84 14.70 3.41
CA ALA A 162 -16.47 15.22 3.42
C ALA A 162 -16.43 16.69 3.06
N PHE A 163 -17.21 17.11 2.04
CA PHE A 163 -17.26 18.50 1.64
C PHE A 163 -17.81 19.41 2.75
N GLN A 164 -18.79 18.97 3.52
CA GLN A 164 -19.27 19.68 4.72
C GLN A 164 -18.15 19.86 5.75
N TYR A 165 -17.28 18.84 5.93
CA TYR A 165 -16.10 18.97 6.81
C TYR A 165 -15.09 19.98 6.26
N LEU A 166 -14.84 19.99 4.93
CA LEU A 166 -13.99 21.00 4.32
C LEU A 166 -14.54 22.41 4.50
N GLN A 167 -15.88 22.60 4.43
CA GLN A 167 -16.54 23.88 4.69
C GLN A 167 -16.41 24.34 6.15
N ARG A 168 -16.29 23.43 7.11
CA ARG A 168 -16.00 23.80 8.52
C ARG A 168 -14.59 24.37 8.68
N ILE A 169 -13.63 23.91 7.87
CA ILE A 169 -12.25 24.44 7.85
C ILE A 169 -12.21 25.78 7.09
N ASN A 170 -12.86 25.84 5.94
CA ASN A 170 -12.98 27.07 5.13
C ASN A 170 -14.45 27.35 4.78
N PRO A 171 -15.14 28.23 5.55
CA PRO A 171 -16.55 28.57 5.31
C PRO A 171 -16.86 29.26 3.98
N HIS A 172 -15.82 29.71 3.26
CA HIS A 172 -15.98 30.34 1.94
C HIS A 172 -16.04 29.33 0.78
N LEU A 173 -15.86 28.04 1.05
CA LEU A 173 -16.00 26.99 0.03
C LEU A 173 -17.48 26.85 -0.35
N VAL A 174 -17.71 26.79 -1.66
CA VAL A 174 -19.02 26.50 -2.24
C VAL A 174 -18.91 25.29 -3.19
N ARG A 175 -20.04 24.65 -3.50
CA ARG A 175 -20.06 23.45 -4.37
C ARG A 175 -19.45 23.71 -5.75
N GLU A 176 -19.59 24.92 -6.26
CA GLU A 176 -19.05 25.39 -7.54
C GLU A 176 -17.51 25.47 -7.56
N ASP A 177 -16.88 25.35 -6.39
CA ASP A 177 -15.42 25.22 -6.29
C ASP A 177 -14.93 23.81 -6.62
N ILE A 178 -15.80 22.80 -6.59
CA ILE A 178 -15.44 21.42 -6.95
C ILE A 178 -15.27 21.30 -8.46
N ILE A 179 -14.05 21.04 -8.91
CA ILE A 179 -13.72 20.77 -10.31
C ILE A 179 -13.93 19.28 -10.61
N ALA A 180 -13.46 18.42 -9.70
CA ALA A 180 -13.62 16.97 -9.76
C ALA A 180 -13.49 16.37 -8.38
N ALA A 181 -14.10 15.21 -8.18
CA ALA A 181 -13.91 14.42 -6.97
C ALA A 181 -14.01 12.93 -7.29
N CYS A 182 -13.34 12.09 -6.49
CA CYS A 182 -13.46 10.64 -6.59
C CYS A 182 -13.27 9.98 -5.23
N VAL A 183 -13.75 8.74 -5.11
CA VAL A 183 -13.63 7.90 -3.93
C VAL A 183 -12.88 6.63 -4.30
N ALA A 184 -11.78 6.35 -3.60
CA ALA A 184 -11.07 5.09 -3.69
C ALA A 184 -11.25 4.30 -2.38
N ARG A 185 -11.46 3.00 -2.48
CA ARG A 185 -11.62 2.10 -1.32
C ARG A 185 -10.53 1.03 -1.32
N LEU A 186 -9.90 0.85 -0.18
CA LEU A 186 -8.96 -0.23 0.06
C LEU A 186 -9.37 -0.97 1.35
N ARG A 187 -9.76 -2.24 1.21
CA ARG A 187 -10.28 -3.03 2.35
C ARG A 187 -9.22 -3.33 3.41
N HIS A 188 -8.00 -3.55 2.97
CA HIS A 188 -6.86 -3.92 3.81
C HIS A 188 -5.75 -2.88 3.62
N ALA A 189 -5.98 -1.69 4.14
CA ALA A 189 -5.06 -0.56 3.97
C ALA A 189 -3.85 -0.66 4.92
N GLN A 190 -4.08 -1.16 6.13
CA GLN A 190 -3.03 -1.34 7.13
C GLN A 190 -3.42 -2.33 8.21
N PRO A 191 -2.45 -3.03 8.80
CA PRO A 191 -2.70 -3.87 9.98
C PRO A 191 -3.06 -3.01 11.20
N VAL A 192 -3.87 -3.56 12.09
CA VAL A 192 -4.16 -2.98 13.40
C VAL A 192 -3.11 -3.47 14.39
N CYS A 193 -2.19 -2.58 14.77
CA CYS A 193 -1.09 -2.90 15.68
C CYS A 193 -1.57 -2.80 17.14
N GLU A 194 -2.16 -3.87 17.66
CA GLU A 194 -2.60 -3.96 19.06
C GLU A 194 -1.44 -4.27 20.03
N PRO A 195 -1.63 -4.16 21.34
CA PRO A 195 -0.60 -4.52 22.32
C PRO A 195 -0.08 -5.95 22.09
N GLY A 196 1.24 -6.10 22.01
CA GLY A 196 1.90 -7.39 21.73
C GLY A 196 1.94 -7.81 20.26
N PHE A 197 1.62 -6.92 19.33
CA PHE A 197 1.55 -7.17 17.90
C PHE A 197 2.78 -7.87 17.32
N ALA A 198 3.98 -7.52 17.78
CA ALA A 198 5.23 -8.19 17.35
C ALA A 198 5.20 -9.72 17.48
N LYS A 199 4.46 -10.26 18.46
CA LYS A 199 4.34 -11.71 18.69
C LYS A 199 3.33 -12.38 17.73
N LYS A 200 2.47 -11.60 17.10
CA LYS A 200 1.48 -12.08 16.12
C LYS A 200 2.04 -12.18 14.72
N ILE A 201 3.04 -11.35 14.38
CA ILE A 201 3.64 -11.34 13.05
C ILE A 201 4.23 -12.73 12.77
N PRO A 202 3.75 -13.44 11.72
CA PRO A 202 4.31 -14.73 11.36
C PRO A 202 5.72 -14.57 10.79
N PRO A 203 6.55 -15.64 10.80
CA PRO A 203 7.80 -15.59 10.07
C PRO A 203 7.58 -15.35 8.57
N MET A 204 8.45 -14.58 7.93
CA MET A 204 8.40 -14.30 6.49
C MET A 204 8.56 -15.60 5.67
N GLN A 205 9.46 -16.48 6.11
CA GLN A 205 9.66 -17.80 5.51
C GLN A 205 8.56 -18.74 5.99
N THR A 206 7.77 -19.27 5.06
CA THR A 206 6.73 -20.26 5.35
C THR A 206 7.29 -21.69 5.42
N PRO A 207 6.54 -22.69 5.91
CA PRO A 207 6.95 -24.09 5.87
C PRO A 207 6.95 -24.69 4.44
N ILE A 208 6.38 -23.99 3.47
CA ILE A 208 6.38 -24.41 2.07
C ILE A 208 7.69 -23.95 1.42
N VAL A 209 8.45 -24.90 0.87
CA VAL A 209 9.73 -24.61 0.22
C VAL A 209 9.53 -23.69 -1.00
N GLY A 210 10.29 -22.61 -1.07
CA GLY A 210 10.19 -21.62 -2.13
C GLY A 210 9.10 -20.57 -1.93
N LEU A 211 8.38 -20.57 -0.79
CA LEU A 211 7.34 -19.59 -0.51
C LEU A 211 7.72 -18.64 0.62
N GLN A 212 7.69 -17.36 0.32
CA GLN A 212 7.76 -16.29 1.32
C GLN A 212 6.50 -15.42 1.27
N VAL A 213 6.08 -14.94 2.44
CA VAL A 213 4.92 -14.06 2.60
C VAL A 213 5.33 -12.87 3.46
N ALA A 214 5.08 -11.67 2.99
CA ALA A 214 5.17 -10.47 3.80
C ALA A 214 4.30 -9.34 3.20
N ASP A 215 3.71 -8.56 4.08
CA ASP A 215 2.99 -7.33 3.76
C ASP A 215 3.40 -6.21 4.71
N THR A 216 2.60 -5.16 4.80
CA THR A 216 2.90 -4.00 5.65
C THR A 216 2.94 -4.29 7.14
N CYS A 217 2.43 -5.43 7.63
CA CYS A 217 2.55 -5.81 9.04
C CYS A 217 4.00 -6.12 9.45
N PHE A 218 4.85 -6.48 8.48
CA PHE A 218 6.28 -6.76 8.71
C PHE A 218 7.15 -5.52 8.86
N TYR A 219 6.58 -4.32 8.71
CA TYR A 219 7.31 -3.07 8.99
C TYR A 219 7.36 -2.74 10.49
N TYR A 220 6.45 -3.35 11.28
CA TYR A 220 6.38 -3.07 12.71
C TYR A 220 7.75 -3.19 13.40
N PRO A 221 8.18 -2.24 14.26
CA PRO A 221 7.39 -1.13 14.79
C PRO A 221 7.34 0.12 13.90
N GLU A 222 7.99 0.11 12.74
CA GLU A 222 8.04 1.25 11.83
C GLU A 222 6.68 1.49 11.15
N ASP A 223 6.44 2.72 10.72
CA ASP A 223 5.26 3.05 9.93
C ASP A 223 5.47 2.65 8.46
N ARG A 224 4.37 2.61 7.73
CA ARG A 224 4.35 2.25 6.31
C ARG A 224 5.10 3.30 5.49
N GLY A 225 6.07 2.84 4.72
CA GLY A 225 6.87 3.72 3.88
C GLY A 225 7.44 3.01 2.66
N ILE A 226 7.82 3.80 1.67
CA ILE A 226 8.49 3.31 0.45
C ILE A 226 9.86 2.70 0.82
N SER A 227 10.58 3.32 1.74
CA SER A 227 11.87 2.84 2.23
C SER A 227 11.75 1.45 2.86
N GLU A 228 10.74 1.24 3.73
CA GLU A 228 10.50 -0.05 4.37
C GLU A 228 10.06 -1.11 3.36
N SER A 229 9.24 -0.73 2.36
CA SER A 229 8.87 -1.60 1.25
C SER A 229 10.10 -2.07 0.45
N ALA A 230 11.00 -1.16 0.15
CA ALA A 230 12.23 -1.48 -0.58
C ALA A 230 13.18 -2.36 0.24
N ARG A 231 13.33 -2.07 1.54
CA ARG A 231 14.13 -2.87 2.48
C ARG A 231 13.60 -4.29 2.56
N LEU A 232 12.30 -4.45 2.78
CA LEU A 232 11.63 -5.74 2.89
C LEU A 232 11.74 -6.56 1.58
N GLY A 233 11.48 -5.93 0.44
CA GLY A 233 11.61 -6.58 -0.86
C GLY A 233 13.03 -7.08 -1.12
N ARG A 234 14.05 -6.30 -0.75
CA ARG A 234 15.46 -6.71 -0.84
C ARG A 234 15.76 -7.89 0.08
N GLU A 235 15.26 -7.85 1.31
CA GLU A 235 15.45 -8.94 2.27
C GLU A 235 14.85 -10.26 1.75
N MET A 236 13.61 -10.23 1.25
CA MET A 236 12.93 -11.40 0.69
C MET A 236 13.69 -11.98 -0.50
N ALA A 237 14.14 -11.11 -1.42
CA ALA A 237 14.93 -11.54 -2.58
C ALA A 237 16.26 -12.20 -2.16
N ASN A 238 16.98 -11.61 -1.22
CA ASN A 238 18.26 -12.15 -0.71
C ASN A 238 18.06 -13.51 -0.02
N ARG A 239 16.98 -13.69 0.74
CA ARG A 239 16.65 -14.97 1.39
C ARG A 239 16.40 -16.08 0.35
N LEU A 240 15.65 -15.80 -0.71
CA LEU A 240 15.46 -16.77 -1.79
C LEU A 240 16.77 -17.08 -2.53
N ALA A 241 17.57 -16.06 -2.79
CA ALA A 241 18.88 -16.25 -3.43
C ALA A 241 19.82 -17.13 -2.59
N SER A 242 19.85 -16.95 -1.26
CA SER A 242 20.65 -17.78 -0.36
C SER A 242 20.18 -19.24 -0.29
N GLN A 243 18.93 -19.51 -0.66
CA GLN A 243 18.35 -20.84 -0.78
C GLN A 243 18.55 -21.46 -2.18
N GLY A 244 19.25 -20.76 -3.08
CA GLY A 244 19.54 -21.24 -4.43
C GLY A 244 18.42 -21.03 -5.46
N PHE A 245 17.33 -20.30 -5.12
CA PHE A 245 16.23 -20.08 -6.06
C PHE A 245 16.50 -18.99 -7.09
N VAL A 246 17.32 -18.00 -6.77
CA VAL A 246 17.61 -16.85 -7.63
C VAL A 246 19.12 -16.57 -7.64
N ALA A 247 19.71 -16.55 -8.82
CA ALA A 247 21.03 -15.94 -9.01
C ALA A 247 20.82 -14.42 -9.08
N VAL A 248 20.98 -13.69 -7.99
CA VAL A 248 20.97 -12.23 -8.01
C VAL A 248 22.35 -11.76 -8.48
N PRO A 249 22.46 -11.05 -9.63
CA PRO A 249 23.69 -10.33 -9.93
C PRO A 249 23.95 -9.36 -8.77
N ALA A 250 25.14 -9.42 -8.17
CA ALA A 250 25.52 -8.50 -7.11
C ALA A 250 25.24 -7.06 -7.56
N PHE A 251 24.42 -6.35 -6.81
CA PHE A 251 24.16 -4.93 -7.03
C PHE A 251 25.50 -4.21 -6.81
N LYS A 252 26.13 -3.76 -7.88
CA LYS A 252 27.35 -2.96 -7.74
C LYS A 252 26.94 -1.62 -7.16
N GLU A 253 27.43 -1.28 -5.98
CA GLU A 253 27.19 0.00 -5.30
C GLU A 253 27.44 1.22 -6.18
N GLN A 254 28.29 1.08 -7.21
CA GLN A 254 28.57 2.11 -8.21
C GLN A 254 27.40 2.49 -9.12
N GLU A 255 26.33 1.70 -9.20
CA GLU A 255 25.12 2.07 -9.95
C GLU A 255 24.15 2.94 -9.11
N ALA A 256 24.24 2.89 -7.79
CA ALA A 256 23.42 3.72 -6.90
C ALA A 256 23.84 5.20 -6.96
N GLU A 257 25.13 5.49 -7.13
CA GLU A 257 25.65 6.87 -7.23
C GLU A 257 25.24 7.57 -8.54
N ARG A 258 24.94 6.82 -9.60
CA ARG A 258 24.47 7.39 -10.88
C ARG A 258 22.99 7.77 -10.91
N LEU A 259 22.20 7.33 -9.94
CA LEU A 259 20.76 7.66 -9.83
C LEU A 259 20.50 8.86 -8.92
N VAL A 260 21.53 9.38 -8.26
CA VAL A 260 21.45 10.53 -7.32
C VAL A 260 22.18 11.76 -7.87
N ALA A 261 22.86 11.64 -9.00
CA ALA A 261 23.48 12.73 -9.74
C ALA A 261 22.60 13.13 -10.93
#